data_5269b8151fc8407532812ea6d335e157
#
_entry.id   5269b8151fc8407532812ea6d335e157
#
_cell.length_a   1.000
_cell.length_b   1.000
_cell.length_c   1.000
_cell.angle_alpha   90.00
_cell.angle_beta   90.00
_cell.angle_gamma   90.00
#
_symmetry.space_group_name_H-M   'P 1'
#
loop_
_entity.id
_entity.type
_entity.pdbx_description
1 polymer ?
#
loop_
_entity_poly.entity_id
_entity_poly.type
_entity_poly.pdbx_seq_one_letter_code
_entity_poly.pdbx_strand_id
1 'polypeptide(L)'
;MTNVPDDYELLFDSHSVEYAIDRIAVRIKLELADALPIFICIMNGGLPFMWDLTKRLNFPLAMDFIYATRYDGLEGGPVKIHTRPRTDLCDRNVVLVDDVVDRGVTLRAVVNELEEVAGSIWTAVLVDKSTSRNPADVETIDPDFVALSAPNRFLIGRGMDFDGSVSYTHLTLPTKA
;
A
#
# COMPACT_ATOMS: atom_id res chain seq x y z
N MET A 1 -19.60 10.38 -15.98
CA MET A 1 -18.59 10.93 -16.93
C MET A 1 -17.31 11.08 -16.15
N THR A 2 -16.28 10.36 -16.53
CA THR A 2 -14.97 10.36 -15.87
C THR A 2 -14.26 11.66 -16.22
N ASN A 3 -14.16 12.57 -15.26
CA ASN A 3 -13.40 13.81 -15.42
C ASN A 3 -11.89 13.53 -15.24
N VAL A 4 -11.35 12.67 -16.09
CA VAL A 4 -9.89 12.52 -16.20
C VAL A 4 -9.41 13.72 -17.03
N PRO A 5 -8.44 14.52 -16.53
CA PRO A 5 -7.88 15.61 -17.33
C PRO A 5 -7.34 15.11 -18.66
N ASP A 6 -7.41 15.93 -19.71
CA ASP A 6 -6.98 15.57 -21.07
C ASP A 6 -5.52 15.09 -21.18
N ASP A 7 -4.70 15.42 -20.19
CA ASP A 7 -3.28 15.07 -20.10
C ASP A 7 -3.02 13.73 -19.38
N TYR A 8 -4.06 12.97 -19.01
CA TYR A 8 -3.92 11.72 -18.25
C TYR A 8 -4.58 10.55 -18.99
N GLU A 9 -3.93 9.41 -18.95
CA GLU A 9 -4.45 8.14 -19.42
C GLU A 9 -5.10 7.37 -18.28
N LEU A 10 -6.34 6.92 -18.45
CA LEU A 10 -6.99 6.03 -17.50
C LEU A 10 -6.33 4.65 -17.53
N LEU A 11 -5.69 4.25 -16.44
CA LEU A 11 -5.07 2.93 -16.33
C LEU A 11 -6.07 1.88 -15.81
N PHE A 12 -6.78 2.22 -14.74
CA PHE A 12 -7.80 1.36 -14.14
C PHE A 12 -9.03 2.20 -13.79
N ASP A 13 -10.18 1.79 -14.28
CA ASP A 13 -11.45 2.39 -13.88
C ASP A 13 -11.83 1.97 -12.45
N SER A 14 -12.80 2.66 -11.87
CA SER A 14 -13.26 2.39 -10.50
C SER A 14 -13.73 0.95 -10.32
N HIS A 15 -14.42 0.38 -11.31
CA HIS A 15 -14.94 -0.99 -11.22
C HIS A 15 -13.82 -2.03 -11.18
N SER A 16 -12.80 -1.86 -12.01
CA SER A 16 -11.62 -2.72 -12.03
C SER A 16 -10.86 -2.68 -10.70
N VAL A 17 -10.74 -1.48 -10.10
CA VAL A 17 -10.11 -1.32 -8.79
C VAL A 17 -10.92 -2.01 -7.69
N GLU A 18 -12.24 -1.78 -7.63
CA GLU A 18 -13.11 -2.43 -6.66
C GLU A 18 -13.05 -3.96 -6.76
N TYR A 19 -13.12 -4.49 -7.97
CA TYR A 19 -13.01 -5.93 -8.22
C TYR A 19 -11.64 -6.51 -7.77
N ALA A 20 -10.56 -5.77 -7.99
CA ALA A 20 -9.23 -6.19 -7.55
C ALA A 20 -9.13 -6.22 -6.01
N ILE A 21 -9.72 -5.23 -5.31
CA ILE A 21 -9.79 -5.22 -3.85
C ILE A 21 -10.64 -6.38 -3.33
N ASP A 22 -11.78 -6.68 -3.98
CA ASP A 22 -12.62 -7.83 -3.61
C ASP A 22 -11.81 -9.15 -3.67
N ARG A 23 -11.01 -9.34 -4.72
CA ARG A 23 -10.17 -10.54 -4.89
C ARG A 23 -9.16 -10.71 -3.75
N ILE A 24 -8.42 -9.65 -3.41
CA ILE A 24 -7.41 -9.77 -2.34
C ILE A 24 -8.06 -9.88 -0.96
N ALA A 25 -9.22 -9.26 -0.74
CA ALA A 25 -9.98 -9.41 0.50
C ALA A 25 -10.36 -10.88 0.75
N VAL A 26 -10.77 -11.61 -0.31
CA VAL A 26 -11.05 -13.05 -0.22
C VAL A 26 -9.79 -13.83 0.15
N ARG A 27 -8.64 -13.54 -0.46
CA ARG A 27 -7.37 -14.20 -0.13
C ARG A 27 -6.97 -13.94 1.32
N ILE A 28 -6.98 -12.69 1.75
CA ILE A 28 -6.65 -12.31 3.14
C ILE A 28 -7.58 -13.01 4.13
N LYS A 29 -8.88 -13.10 3.83
CA LYS A 29 -9.83 -13.82 4.66
C LYS A 29 -9.49 -15.30 4.78
N LEU A 30 -9.17 -15.97 3.67
CA LEU A 30 -8.84 -17.39 3.66
C LEU A 30 -7.54 -17.70 4.43
N GLU A 31 -6.58 -16.79 4.38
CA GLU A 31 -5.26 -16.98 4.96
C GLU A 31 -5.18 -16.50 6.43
N LEU A 32 -5.91 -15.43 6.79
CA LEU A 32 -5.67 -14.72 8.04
C LEU A 32 -6.89 -14.52 8.96
N ALA A 33 -8.08 -15.00 8.60
CA ALA A 33 -9.28 -14.75 9.42
C ALA A 33 -9.14 -15.27 10.86
N ASP A 34 -8.53 -16.44 11.03
CA ASP A 34 -8.35 -17.08 12.35
C ASP A 34 -7.12 -16.51 13.10
N ALA A 35 -6.27 -15.75 12.42
CA ALA A 35 -5.06 -15.18 13.00
C ALA A 35 -5.29 -13.89 13.78
N LEU A 36 -6.52 -13.33 13.74
CA LEU A 36 -6.91 -12.06 14.37
C LEU A 36 -5.89 -10.93 14.11
N PRO A 37 -5.61 -10.61 12.85
CA PRO A 37 -4.52 -9.72 12.50
C PRO A 37 -4.79 -8.27 12.91
N ILE A 38 -3.71 -7.52 13.12
CA ILE A 38 -3.70 -6.07 13.25
C ILE A 38 -3.34 -5.49 11.88
N PHE A 39 -4.23 -4.68 11.30
CA PHE A 39 -3.95 -3.95 10.07
C PHE A 39 -3.26 -2.63 10.40
N ILE A 40 -2.07 -2.41 9.87
CA ILE A 40 -1.29 -1.19 10.08
C ILE A 40 -1.18 -0.45 8.76
N CYS A 41 -1.79 0.73 8.70
CA CYS A 41 -1.75 1.59 7.53
C CYS A 41 -0.46 2.40 7.49
N ILE A 42 0.26 2.35 6.37
CA ILE A 42 1.33 3.29 6.09
C ILE A 42 0.69 4.60 5.62
N MET A 43 0.81 5.63 6.45
CA MET A 43 0.16 6.92 6.20
C MET A 43 1.01 7.80 5.27
N ASN A 44 0.38 8.64 4.42
CA ASN A 44 -1.07 8.90 4.30
C ASN A 44 -1.70 8.09 3.15
N GLY A 45 -0.92 7.68 2.17
CA GLY A 45 -1.39 7.08 0.90
C GLY A 45 -2.21 5.80 1.10
N GLY A 46 -1.78 4.93 2.01
CA GLY A 46 -2.45 3.66 2.28
C GLY A 46 -3.88 3.77 2.86
N LEU A 47 -4.27 4.94 3.40
CA LEU A 47 -5.54 5.07 4.13
C LEU A 47 -6.80 4.78 3.30
N PRO A 48 -6.98 5.30 2.08
CA PRO A 48 -8.15 4.98 1.27
C PRO A 48 -8.24 3.48 0.95
N PHE A 49 -7.12 2.87 0.60
CA PHE A 49 -7.06 1.45 0.30
C PHE A 49 -7.36 0.60 1.54
N MET A 50 -6.76 0.90 2.69
CA MET A 50 -7.03 0.21 3.94
C MET A 50 -8.51 0.27 4.31
N TRP A 51 -9.16 1.43 4.16
CA TRP A 51 -10.60 1.57 4.40
C TRP A 51 -11.42 0.70 3.46
N ASP A 52 -11.11 0.73 2.16
CA ASP A 52 -11.82 -0.07 1.16
C ASP A 52 -11.61 -1.57 1.35
N LEU A 53 -10.41 -1.99 1.74
CA LEU A 53 -10.08 -3.38 2.03
C LEU A 53 -10.81 -3.88 3.28
N THR A 54 -10.71 -3.16 4.39
CA THR A 54 -11.25 -3.62 5.68
C THR A 54 -12.77 -3.69 5.72
N LYS A 55 -13.48 -2.87 4.97
CA LYS A 55 -14.95 -2.99 4.78
C LYS A 55 -15.39 -4.35 4.21
N ARG A 56 -14.51 -5.06 3.52
CA ARG A 56 -14.78 -6.36 2.89
C ARG A 56 -14.44 -7.55 3.79
N LEU A 57 -13.71 -7.28 4.86
CA LEU A 57 -13.31 -8.31 5.81
C LEU A 57 -14.38 -8.45 6.89
N ASN A 58 -14.95 -9.65 7.01
CA ASN A 58 -16.05 -9.93 7.93
C ASN A 58 -15.61 -10.75 9.16
N PHE A 59 -14.38 -10.52 9.61
CA PHE A 59 -13.83 -11.09 10.84
C PHE A 59 -13.30 -9.98 11.77
N PRO A 60 -13.16 -10.23 13.08
CA PRO A 60 -12.61 -9.26 14.00
C PRO A 60 -11.17 -8.90 13.63
N LEU A 61 -10.87 -7.62 13.53
CA LEU A 61 -9.54 -7.09 13.27
C LEU A 61 -9.31 -5.80 14.07
N ALA A 62 -8.06 -5.49 14.37
CA ALA A 62 -7.66 -4.21 14.90
C ALA A 62 -7.01 -3.37 13.78
N MET A 63 -7.08 -2.04 13.94
CA MET A 63 -6.44 -1.10 13.00
C MET A 63 -5.55 -0.13 13.76
N ASP A 64 -4.39 0.16 13.18
CA ASP A 64 -3.47 1.19 13.66
C ASP A 64 -2.70 1.81 12.49
N PHE A 65 -1.79 2.73 12.77
CA PHE A 65 -1.11 3.52 11.76
C PHE A 65 0.38 3.62 12.05
N ILE A 66 1.17 3.68 10.97
CA ILE A 66 2.56 4.07 11.00
C ILE A 66 2.77 5.22 10.01
N TYR A 67 3.48 6.26 10.42
CA TYR A 67 3.80 7.37 9.54
C TYR A 67 5.28 7.34 9.19
N ALA A 68 5.55 7.07 7.93
CA ALA A 68 6.89 6.99 7.37
C ALA A 68 7.00 7.87 6.12
N THR A 69 8.10 8.59 5.98
CA THR A 69 8.41 9.36 4.78
C THR A 69 9.80 9.03 4.28
N ARG A 70 9.98 9.10 2.97
CA ARG A 70 11.31 9.07 2.37
C ARG A 70 11.82 10.50 2.25
N TYR A 71 13.11 10.72 2.47
CA TYR A 71 13.69 12.05 2.37
C TYR A 71 13.82 12.46 0.89
N ASP A 72 13.09 13.51 0.46
CA ASP A 72 12.94 13.93 -0.95
C ASP A 72 14.15 14.68 -1.52
N GLY A 73 15.26 14.83 -0.79
CA GLY A 73 16.40 15.66 -1.21
C GLY A 73 17.40 14.99 -2.14
N LEU A 74 17.40 13.66 -2.23
CA LEU A 74 18.32 12.86 -3.07
C LEU A 74 17.59 11.57 -3.46
N GLU A 75 17.68 11.16 -4.72
CA GLU A 75 17.25 9.81 -5.12
C GLU A 75 17.93 8.78 -4.20
N GLY A 76 17.15 8.04 -3.42
CA GLY A 76 17.68 7.02 -2.51
C GLY A 76 17.90 7.46 -1.06
N GLY A 77 17.31 8.58 -0.60
CA GLY A 77 17.38 9.00 0.81
C GLY A 77 16.78 7.96 1.78
N PRO A 78 17.21 7.96 3.07
CA PRO A 78 16.73 7.01 4.07
C PRO A 78 15.24 7.24 4.37
N VAL A 79 14.55 6.16 4.70
CA VAL A 79 13.18 6.22 5.23
C VAL A 79 13.22 6.69 6.68
N LYS A 80 12.38 7.67 7.02
CA LYS A 80 12.20 8.17 8.38
C LYS A 80 10.83 7.78 8.89
N ILE A 81 10.80 7.07 10.02
CA ILE A 81 9.57 6.74 10.73
C ILE A 81 9.30 7.85 11.75
N HIS A 82 8.17 8.54 11.59
CA HIS A 82 7.77 9.67 12.42
C HIS A 82 6.86 9.25 13.57
N THR A 83 6.00 8.27 13.33
CA THR A 83 5.04 7.77 14.32
C THR A 83 4.95 6.26 14.19
N ARG A 84 5.04 5.55 15.31
CA ARG A 84 4.86 4.10 15.42
C ARG A 84 3.43 3.76 15.83
N PRO A 85 2.97 2.53 15.56
CA PRO A 85 1.70 2.03 16.06
C PRO A 85 1.65 2.14 17.61
N ARG A 86 0.45 2.38 18.14
CA ARG A 86 0.20 2.43 19.58
C ARG A 86 -0.24 1.08 20.12
N THR A 87 -0.80 0.24 19.25
CA THR A 87 -1.22 -1.12 19.61
C THR A 87 0.00 -1.96 19.94
N ASP A 88 -0.10 -2.76 20.99
CA ASP A 88 0.92 -3.76 21.32
C ASP A 88 0.97 -4.83 20.23
N LEU A 89 2.12 -4.98 19.61
CA LEU A 89 2.37 -5.91 18.50
C LEU A 89 3.11 -7.18 18.92
N CYS A 90 3.45 -7.31 20.22
CA CYS A 90 4.21 -8.45 20.72
C CYS A 90 3.49 -9.76 20.38
N ASP A 91 4.16 -10.64 19.64
CA ASP A 91 3.66 -11.92 19.16
C ASP A 91 2.33 -11.83 18.35
N ARG A 92 1.99 -10.65 17.81
CA ARG A 92 0.78 -10.45 17.03
C ARG A 92 1.04 -10.58 15.53
N ASN A 93 0.01 -11.04 14.84
CA ASN A 93 -0.01 -11.07 13.38
C ASN A 93 -0.34 -9.66 12.84
N VAL A 94 0.47 -9.16 11.93
CA VAL A 94 0.35 -7.81 11.36
C VAL A 94 0.14 -7.90 9.85
N VAL A 95 -0.75 -7.06 9.33
CA VAL A 95 -0.90 -6.80 7.89
C VAL A 95 -0.56 -5.33 7.65
N LEU A 96 0.59 -5.06 7.04
CA LEU A 96 0.95 -3.72 6.58
C LEU A 96 0.20 -3.38 5.31
N VAL A 97 -0.43 -2.20 5.28
CA VAL A 97 -1.25 -1.75 4.15
C VAL A 97 -0.68 -0.46 3.57
N ASP A 98 -0.42 -0.46 2.26
CA ASP A 98 0.09 0.70 1.53
C ASP A 98 -0.67 0.88 0.19
N ASP A 99 -0.59 2.07 -0.41
CA ASP A 99 -1.23 2.36 -1.70
C ASP A 99 -0.43 1.81 -2.88
N VAL A 100 0.85 2.11 -2.95
CA VAL A 100 1.70 1.72 -4.08
C VAL A 100 3.09 1.28 -3.63
N VAL A 101 3.52 0.18 -4.19
CA VAL A 101 4.92 -0.25 -4.09
C VAL A 101 5.61 -0.04 -5.43
N ASP A 102 6.58 0.85 -5.43
CA ASP A 102 7.50 1.06 -6.53
C ASP A 102 8.76 0.20 -6.31
N ARG A 103 9.83 0.76 -5.76
CA ARG A 103 11.04 0.01 -5.40
C ARG A 103 10.91 -0.80 -4.11
N GLY A 104 9.88 -0.55 -3.29
CA GLY A 104 9.63 -1.27 -2.05
C GLY A 104 10.47 -0.81 -0.84
N VAL A 105 11.26 0.24 -0.98
CA VAL A 105 12.20 0.70 0.08
C VAL A 105 11.45 1.14 1.34
N THR A 106 10.35 1.89 1.19
CA THR A 106 9.53 2.32 2.34
C THR A 106 8.90 1.12 3.03
N LEU A 107 8.30 0.22 2.25
CA LEU A 107 7.65 -0.98 2.78
C LEU A 107 8.67 -1.87 3.52
N ARG A 108 9.87 -2.11 2.94
CA ARG A 108 10.95 -2.85 3.58
C ARG A 108 11.40 -2.21 4.89
N ALA A 109 11.59 -0.88 4.90
CA ALA A 109 12.01 -0.18 6.11
C ALA A 109 10.96 -0.30 7.24
N VAL A 110 9.66 -0.25 6.91
CA VAL A 110 8.58 -0.44 7.88
C VAL A 110 8.52 -1.89 8.35
N VAL A 111 8.68 -2.87 7.46
CA VAL A 111 8.77 -4.29 7.84
C VAL A 111 9.91 -4.50 8.83
N ASN A 112 11.12 -4.06 8.50
CA ASN A 112 12.29 -4.22 9.38
C ASN A 112 12.08 -3.57 10.76
N GLU A 113 11.41 -2.41 10.81
CA GLU A 113 11.07 -1.74 12.08
C GLU A 113 10.15 -2.58 12.97
N LEU A 114 9.20 -3.31 12.37
CA LEU A 114 8.19 -4.06 13.10
C LEU A 114 8.57 -5.53 13.33
N GLU A 115 9.49 -6.10 12.54
CA GLU A 115 9.98 -7.49 12.69
C GLU A 115 10.60 -7.76 14.06
N GLU A 116 11.11 -6.72 14.73
CA GLU A 116 11.69 -6.86 16.08
C GLU A 116 10.64 -7.12 17.18
N VAL A 117 9.37 -6.81 16.91
CA VAL A 117 8.30 -6.85 17.92
C VAL A 117 7.09 -7.67 17.51
N ALA A 118 6.78 -7.76 16.22
CA ALA A 118 5.62 -8.50 15.72
C ALA A 118 5.92 -10.00 15.60
N GLY A 119 4.87 -10.82 15.74
CA GLY A 119 4.98 -12.28 15.56
C GLY A 119 5.14 -12.67 14.09
N SER A 120 4.29 -12.14 13.21
CA SER A 120 4.37 -12.33 11.76
C SER A 120 3.88 -11.09 11.05
N ILE A 121 4.48 -10.78 9.91
CA ILE A 121 4.12 -9.61 9.10
C ILE A 121 3.77 -10.06 7.68
N TRP A 122 2.61 -9.64 7.21
CA TRP A 122 2.18 -9.68 5.82
C TRP A 122 2.04 -8.27 5.28
N THR A 123 2.11 -8.14 3.97
CA THR A 123 2.03 -6.87 3.27
C THR A 123 0.92 -6.89 2.24
N ALA A 124 0.07 -5.86 2.22
CA ALA A 124 -1.04 -5.71 1.29
C ALA A 124 -0.95 -4.34 0.59
N VAL A 125 -0.94 -4.34 -0.74
CA VAL A 125 -0.82 -3.10 -1.52
C VAL A 125 -1.88 -3.03 -2.60
N LEU A 126 -2.35 -1.80 -2.86
CA LEU A 126 -3.32 -1.57 -3.93
C LEU A 126 -2.64 -1.75 -5.29
N VAL A 127 -1.47 -1.15 -5.49
CA VAL A 127 -0.74 -1.25 -6.76
C VAL A 127 0.70 -1.66 -6.53
N ASP A 128 1.13 -2.63 -7.32
CA ASP A 128 2.52 -3.07 -7.39
C ASP A 128 3.13 -2.73 -8.75
N LYS A 129 4.26 -2.00 -8.74
CA LYS A 129 5.08 -1.70 -9.90
C LYS A 129 6.30 -2.64 -9.94
N SER A 130 6.06 -3.95 -9.98
CA SER A 130 7.11 -4.98 -9.90
C SER A 130 8.24 -4.81 -10.90
N THR A 131 7.96 -4.21 -12.07
CA THR A 131 8.97 -3.94 -13.12
C THR A 131 9.99 -2.89 -12.74
N SER A 132 9.77 -2.12 -11.67
CA SER A 132 10.73 -1.12 -11.17
C SER A 132 11.77 -1.70 -10.21
N ARG A 133 11.60 -2.94 -9.77
CA ARG A 133 12.50 -3.58 -8.79
C ARG A 133 13.59 -4.40 -9.47
N ASN A 134 14.80 -4.31 -8.89
CA ASN A 134 15.89 -5.20 -9.21
C ASN A 134 15.91 -6.34 -8.17
N PRO A 135 15.75 -7.61 -8.57
CA PRO A 135 15.77 -8.74 -7.63
C PRO A 135 17.06 -8.89 -6.81
N ALA A 136 18.15 -8.28 -7.27
CA ALA A 136 19.42 -8.27 -6.52
C ALA A 136 19.52 -7.16 -5.46
N ASP A 137 18.53 -6.26 -5.39
CA ASP A 137 18.50 -5.17 -4.42
C ASP A 137 17.87 -5.65 -3.10
N VAL A 138 18.68 -5.79 -2.07
CA VAL A 138 18.27 -6.27 -0.74
C VAL A 138 17.33 -5.28 0.00
N GLU A 139 17.25 -4.04 -0.46
CA GLU A 139 16.33 -3.05 0.09
C GLU A 139 14.91 -3.17 -0.49
N THR A 140 14.69 -4.08 -1.44
CA THR A 140 13.37 -4.30 -2.03
C THR A 140 12.58 -5.40 -1.32
N ILE A 141 11.26 -5.37 -1.46
CA ILE A 141 10.34 -6.39 -0.96
C ILE A 141 9.22 -6.61 -1.99
N ASP A 142 8.85 -7.86 -2.19
CA ASP A 142 7.66 -8.23 -2.94
C ASP A 142 6.49 -8.33 -1.97
N PRO A 143 5.38 -7.60 -2.21
CA PRO A 143 4.21 -7.67 -1.35
C PRO A 143 3.50 -9.04 -1.42
N ASP A 144 2.93 -9.50 -0.28
CA ASP A 144 2.21 -10.78 -0.20
C ASP A 144 0.84 -10.70 -0.90
N PHE A 145 0.13 -9.59 -0.73
CA PHE A 145 -1.19 -9.35 -1.29
C PHE A 145 -1.16 -8.13 -2.20
N VAL A 146 -1.30 -8.35 -3.50
CA VAL A 146 -1.32 -7.30 -4.53
C VAL A 146 -2.69 -7.26 -5.19
N ALA A 147 -3.35 -6.10 -5.20
CA ALA A 147 -4.62 -5.94 -5.91
C ALA A 147 -4.41 -5.77 -7.41
N LEU A 148 -3.54 -4.86 -7.82
CA LEU A 148 -3.28 -4.49 -9.21
C LEU A 148 -1.77 -4.44 -9.48
N SER A 149 -1.38 -4.76 -10.71
CA SER A 149 -0.01 -4.53 -11.19
C SER A 149 0.00 -3.42 -12.24
N ALA A 150 0.95 -2.51 -12.15
CA ALA A 150 1.08 -1.38 -13.04
C ALA A 150 2.50 -1.26 -13.62
N PRO A 151 2.65 -0.63 -14.80
CA PRO A 151 3.97 -0.32 -15.34
C PRO A 151 4.70 0.70 -14.45
N ASN A 152 6.03 0.78 -14.60
CA ASN A 152 6.86 1.77 -13.91
C ASN A 152 6.63 3.18 -14.49
N ARG A 153 5.48 3.77 -14.15
CA ARG A 153 5.08 5.13 -14.50
C ARG A 153 4.48 5.82 -13.28
N PHE A 154 4.46 7.13 -13.28
CA PHE A 154 3.84 7.90 -12.21
C PHE A 154 2.33 7.65 -12.18
N LEU A 155 1.77 7.33 -11.01
CA LEU A 155 0.35 7.06 -10.81
C LEU A 155 -0.28 8.12 -9.94
N ILE A 156 -1.51 8.48 -10.22
CA ILE A 156 -2.34 9.34 -9.38
C ILE A 156 -3.74 8.74 -9.20
N GLY A 157 -4.40 9.13 -8.13
CA GLY A 157 -5.76 8.70 -7.78
C GLY A 157 -5.82 7.80 -6.55
N ARG A 158 -7.01 7.54 -6.06
CA ARG A 158 -7.27 6.67 -4.90
C ARG A 158 -6.44 7.00 -3.64
N GLY A 159 -6.17 8.29 -3.41
CA GLY A 159 -5.39 8.73 -2.25
C GLY A 159 -3.90 8.89 -2.49
N MET A 160 -3.39 8.46 -3.64
CA MET A 160 -2.02 8.75 -4.04
C MET A 160 -1.83 10.24 -4.22
N ASP A 161 -0.82 10.78 -3.56
CA ASP A 161 -0.54 12.21 -3.52
C ASP A 161 0.06 12.70 -4.84
N PHE A 162 -0.45 13.84 -5.31
CA PHE A 162 0.16 14.62 -6.36
C PHE A 162 0.23 16.08 -5.91
N ASP A 163 1.43 16.54 -5.61
CA ASP A 163 1.73 17.92 -5.22
C ASP A 163 0.85 18.43 -4.05
N GLY A 164 0.68 17.59 -3.03
CA GLY A 164 -0.15 17.89 -1.85
C GLY A 164 -1.66 17.79 -2.07
N SER A 165 -2.09 17.38 -3.26
CA SER A 165 -3.51 17.20 -3.59
C SER A 165 -3.89 15.74 -3.68
N VAL A 166 -4.87 15.33 -2.89
CA VAL A 166 -5.46 13.98 -2.96
C VAL A 166 -6.69 14.00 -3.84
N SER A 167 -6.71 13.24 -4.91
CA SER A 167 -7.88 13.24 -5.78
C SER A 167 -8.15 11.92 -6.50
N TYR A 168 -9.32 11.84 -7.08
CA TYR A 168 -9.87 10.92 -8.07
C TYR A 168 -10.14 9.49 -7.61
N THR A 169 -11.32 9.01 -7.99
CA THR A 169 -11.79 7.63 -7.78
C THR A 169 -11.10 6.61 -8.71
N HIS A 170 -10.36 7.08 -9.72
CA HIS A 170 -9.70 6.30 -10.75
C HIS A 170 -8.19 6.33 -10.58
N LEU A 171 -7.52 5.28 -11.05
CA LEU A 171 -6.07 5.27 -11.19
C LEU A 171 -5.69 5.69 -12.61
N THR A 172 -4.90 6.73 -12.74
CA THR A 172 -4.51 7.33 -14.01
C THR A 172 -2.99 7.49 -14.14
N LEU A 173 -2.54 7.58 -15.38
CA LEU A 173 -1.16 7.89 -15.75
C LEU A 173 -1.11 9.24 -16.44
N PRO A 174 -0.10 10.09 -16.21
CA PRO A 174 0.15 11.26 -17.05
C PRO A 174 0.44 10.82 -18.48
N THR A 175 -0.16 11.49 -19.47
CA THR A 175 0.09 11.19 -20.89
C THR A 175 1.36 11.83 -21.42
N LYS A 176 1.91 12.81 -20.70
CA LYS A 176 3.21 13.41 -21.00
C LYS A 176 4.21 13.07 -19.91
N ALA A 177 5.37 12.56 -20.34
CA ALA A 177 6.54 12.37 -19.52
C ALA A 177 7.20 13.71 -19.23
#